data_d00eda0de6a3fc10c8a99a7e0124c976
#
_entry.id   d00eda0de6a3fc10c8a99a7e0124c976
#
_cell.length_a   1.000
_cell.length_b   1.000
_cell.length_c   1.000
_cell.angle_alpha   90.00
_cell.angle_beta   90.00
_cell.angle_gamma   90.00
#
_symmetry.space_group_name_H-M   'P 1'
#
loop_
_entity.id
_entity.type
_entity.pdbx_description
1 polymer ?
#
loop_
_entity_poly.entity_id
_entity_poly.type
_entity_poly.pdbx_seq_one_letter_code
_entity_poly.pdbx_strand_id
1 'polypeptide(L)'
;MASALNRDDIITGLRELITELRAAGQVAGIRLVGGAALSLRYFDRGMTQDLDSLHIRPGSDEAVADAAARVARLHDWDPDWLNFEVTKADALPTLGREVVWESIYDEDGIVVQVASKEALLAMKLRANRPGRDTRDIRLLLGLCRIDTLERCEDFYEEFYPGDGLAPRAVSIVEAILAEGPPDAPEPPEPVVL
;
A
#
# COMPACT_ATOMS: atom_id res chain seq x y z
N MET A 1 10.38 10.60 -17.07
CA MET A 1 10.32 11.02 -15.63
C MET A 1 9.15 10.27 -15.05
N ALA A 2 9.33 9.59 -13.92
CA ALA A 2 8.21 8.90 -13.26
C ALA A 2 7.10 9.91 -12.98
N SER A 3 5.89 9.63 -13.43
CA SER A 3 4.71 10.48 -13.19
C SER A 3 4.31 10.33 -11.73
N ALA A 4 4.26 11.43 -10.99
CA ALA A 4 3.74 11.40 -9.64
C ALA A 4 2.20 11.37 -9.71
N LEU A 5 1.58 10.34 -9.12
CA LEU A 5 0.15 10.08 -9.15
C LEU A 5 -0.52 10.57 -7.87
N ASN A 6 -1.55 11.38 -7.98
CA ASN A 6 -2.42 11.72 -6.86
C ASN A 6 -3.53 10.66 -6.70
N ARG A 7 -4.38 10.83 -5.69
CA ARG A 7 -5.46 9.86 -5.42
C ARG A 7 -6.44 9.70 -6.57
N ASP A 8 -6.79 10.78 -7.26
CA ASP A 8 -7.74 10.74 -8.39
C ASP A 8 -7.13 10.04 -9.60
N ASP A 9 -5.82 10.25 -9.84
CA ASP A 9 -5.07 9.52 -10.87
C ASP A 9 -5.08 8.01 -10.57
N ILE A 10 -4.84 7.62 -9.31
CA ILE A 10 -4.88 6.20 -8.89
C ILE A 10 -6.26 5.59 -9.15
N ILE A 11 -7.34 6.28 -8.75
CA ILE A 11 -8.72 5.81 -8.95
C ILE A 11 -9.02 5.69 -10.44
N THR A 12 -8.65 6.69 -11.24
CA THR A 12 -8.83 6.69 -12.69
C THR A 12 -8.09 5.51 -13.32
N GLY A 13 -6.83 5.33 -13.00
CA GLY A 13 -6.02 4.24 -13.52
C GLY A 13 -6.58 2.86 -13.16
N LEU A 14 -7.06 2.67 -11.93
CA LEU A 14 -7.69 1.41 -11.53
C LEU A 14 -9.02 1.14 -12.26
N ARG A 15 -9.85 2.17 -12.46
CA ARG A 15 -11.11 2.04 -13.25
C ARG A 15 -10.84 1.62 -14.68
N GLU A 16 -9.86 2.25 -15.31
CA GLU A 16 -9.46 1.93 -16.68
C GLU A 16 -8.80 0.56 -16.76
N LEU A 17 -7.96 0.19 -15.81
CA LEU A 17 -7.38 -1.15 -15.69
C LEU A 17 -8.48 -2.23 -15.62
N ILE A 18 -9.49 -2.03 -14.78
CA ILE A 18 -10.65 -2.93 -14.66
C ILE A 18 -11.40 -3.00 -16.01
N THR A 19 -11.60 -1.86 -16.65
CA THR A 19 -12.27 -1.78 -17.96
C THR A 19 -11.50 -2.57 -19.03
N GLU A 20 -10.18 -2.42 -19.09
CA GLU A 20 -9.31 -3.14 -20.02
C GLU A 20 -9.33 -4.67 -19.77
N LEU A 21 -9.27 -5.08 -18.51
CA LEU A 21 -9.35 -6.49 -18.14
C LEU A 21 -10.71 -7.10 -18.51
N ARG A 22 -11.81 -6.39 -18.24
CA ARG A 22 -13.16 -6.81 -18.65
C ARG A 22 -13.29 -6.92 -20.17
N ALA A 23 -12.83 -5.92 -20.91
CA ALA A 23 -12.89 -5.93 -22.38
C ALA A 23 -12.08 -7.09 -22.98
N ALA A 24 -11.00 -7.52 -22.31
CA ALA A 24 -10.21 -8.66 -22.69
C ALA A 24 -10.76 -10.02 -22.17
N GLY A 25 -11.89 -10.00 -21.45
CA GLY A 25 -12.46 -11.21 -20.83
C GLY A 25 -11.54 -11.86 -19.79
N GLN A 26 -10.69 -11.09 -19.14
CA GLN A 26 -9.73 -11.56 -18.14
C GLN A 26 -10.33 -11.50 -16.75
N VAL A 27 -9.93 -12.45 -15.91
CA VAL A 27 -10.13 -12.41 -14.46
C VAL A 27 -8.82 -11.96 -13.80
N ALA A 28 -8.89 -11.25 -12.69
CA ALA A 28 -7.69 -10.75 -12.02
C ALA A 28 -7.90 -10.55 -10.54
N GLY A 29 -6.87 -10.86 -9.74
CA GLY A 29 -6.80 -10.50 -8.33
C GLY A 29 -5.59 -9.61 -8.09
N ILE A 30 -5.83 -8.39 -7.61
CA ILE A 30 -4.82 -7.37 -7.40
C ILE A 30 -4.85 -6.94 -5.93
N ARG A 31 -3.74 -7.03 -5.24
CA ARG A 31 -3.55 -6.54 -3.88
C ARG A 31 -2.60 -5.37 -3.87
N LEU A 32 -3.05 -4.25 -3.33
CA LEU A 32 -2.27 -3.02 -3.27
C LEU A 32 -1.67 -2.83 -1.88
N VAL A 33 -0.43 -2.37 -1.86
CA VAL A 33 0.30 -1.99 -0.65
C VAL A 33 0.90 -0.59 -0.82
N GLY A 34 1.73 -0.16 0.11
CA GLY A 34 2.49 1.08 -0.02
C GLY A 34 1.64 2.36 -0.07
N GLY A 35 2.12 3.32 -0.84
CA GLY A 35 1.53 4.66 -0.92
C GLY A 35 0.13 4.69 -1.50
N ALA A 36 -0.14 3.89 -2.53
CA ALA A 36 -1.43 3.81 -3.17
C ALA A 36 -2.51 3.27 -2.22
N ALA A 37 -2.23 2.18 -1.49
CA ALA A 37 -3.14 1.63 -0.50
C ALA A 37 -3.49 2.65 0.60
N LEU A 38 -2.50 3.42 1.07
CA LEU A 38 -2.71 4.49 2.05
C LEU A 38 -3.66 5.57 1.51
N SER A 39 -3.42 6.07 0.28
CA SER A 39 -4.23 7.11 -0.35
C SER A 39 -5.66 6.67 -0.65
N LEU A 40 -5.85 5.41 -1.01
CA LEU A 40 -7.17 4.89 -1.34
C LEU A 40 -8.05 4.68 -0.10
N ARG A 41 -7.46 4.28 1.04
CA ARG A 41 -8.25 3.74 2.15
C ARG A 41 -8.10 4.47 3.48
N TYR A 42 -6.93 5.04 3.78
CA TYR A 42 -6.63 5.45 5.15
C TYR A 42 -6.45 6.95 5.37
N PHE A 43 -5.76 7.64 4.48
CA PHE A 43 -5.58 9.09 4.55
C PHE A 43 -5.06 9.67 3.23
N ASP A 44 -5.33 10.93 2.99
CA ASP A 44 -4.74 11.65 1.86
C ASP A 44 -3.22 11.77 2.05
N ARG A 45 -2.51 11.00 1.23
CA ARG A 45 -1.05 10.97 1.24
C ARG A 45 -0.41 12.04 0.35
N GLY A 46 -1.18 12.64 -0.56
CA GLY A 46 -0.67 13.45 -1.64
C GLY A 46 -0.25 12.59 -2.83
N MET A 47 1.02 12.62 -3.22
CA MET A 47 1.50 11.94 -4.42
C MET A 47 2.21 10.61 -4.11
N THR A 48 2.08 9.64 -5.01
CA THR A 48 2.92 8.45 -5.09
C THR A 48 3.53 8.33 -6.48
N GLN A 49 4.64 7.59 -6.62
CA GLN A 49 5.29 7.41 -7.92
C GLN A 49 4.70 6.22 -8.68
N ASP A 50 4.20 5.24 -7.95
CA ASP A 50 3.78 3.94 -8.45
C ASP A 50 2.75 3.29 -7.51
N LEU A 51 2.13 2.24 -8.00
CA LEU A 51 1.27 1.34 -7.24
C LEU A 51 2.01 0.02 -7.03
N ASP A 52 2.55 -0.16 -5.83
CA ASP A 52 3.11 -1.45 -5.40
C ASP A 52 1.98 -2.48 -5.27
N SER A 53 2.02 -3.55 -6.05
CA SER A 53 0.96 -4.54 -6.10
C SER A 53 1.47 -5.99 -5.97
N LEU A 54 0.53 -6.86 -5.66
CA LEU A 54 0.69 -8.31 -5.63
C LEU A 54 -0.43 -8.91 -6.45
N HIS A 55 -0.08 -9.91 -7.23
CA HIS A 55 -1.07 -10.74 -7.87
C HIS A 55 -1.59 -11.81 -6.91
N ILE A 56 -2.90 -12.06 -6.97
CA ILE A 56 -3.53 -13.23 -6.37
C ILE A 56 -4.37 -13.95 -7.43
N ARG A 57 -4.50 -15.26 -7.31
CA ARG A 57 -5.40 -16.04 -8.18
C ARG A 57 -6.86 -15.63 -7.94
N PRO A 58 -7.71 -15.63 -8.98
CA PRO A 58 -7.45 -16.06 -10.36
C PRO A 58 -6.80 -15.01 -11.24
N GLY A 59 -6.31 -15.41 -12.41
CA GLY A 59 -5.70 -14.55 -13.42
C GLY A 59 -4.18 -14.70 -13.51
N SER A 60 -3.55 -13.81 -14.23
CA SER A 60 -2.11 -13.81 -14.43
C SER A 60 -1.51 -12.40 -14.29
N ASP A 61 -0.28 -12.31 -13.81
CA ASP A 61 0.50 -11.07 -13.75
C ASP A 61 0.62 -10.43 -15.14
N GLU A 62 0.79 -11.26 -16.17
CA GLU A 62 0.95 -10.82 -17.56
C GLU A 62 -0.30 -10.08 -18.06
N ALA A 63 -1.49 -10.61 -17.80
CA ALA A 63 -2.75 -9.96 -18.21
C ALA A 63 -2.93 -8.60 -17.50
N VAL A 64 -2.59 -8.52 -16.22
CA VAL A 64 -2.65 -7.27 -15.45
C VAL A 64 -1.59 -6.29 -15.96
N ALA A 65 -0.35 -6.73 -16.19
CA ALA A 65 0.72 -5.89 -16.70
C ALA A 65 0.41 -5.34 -18.10
N ASP A 66 -0.14 -6.17 -19.00
CA ASP A 66 -0.55 -5.74 -20.34
C ASP A 66 -1.67 -4.68 -20.30
N ALA A 67 -2.65 -4.88 -19.42
CA ALA A 67 -3.72 -3.90 -19.22
C ALA A 67 -3.17 -2.60 -18.61
N ALA A 68 -2.31 -2.69 -17.59
CA ALA A 68 -1.65 -1.54 -16.99
C ALA A 68 -0.80 -0.75 -18.01
N ALA A 69 -0.06 -1.44 -18.88
CA ALA A 69 0.70 -0.80 -19.94
C ALA A 69 -0.18 -0.07 -20.97
N ARG A 70 -1.41 -0.53 -21.22
CA ARG A 70 -2.37 0.20 -22.06
C ARG A 70 -2.85 1.48 -21.39
N VAL A 71 -3.19 1.42 -20.10
CA VAL A 71 -3.58 2.59 -19.30
C VAL A 71 -2.43 3.61 -19.25
N ALA A 72 -1.20 3.17 -18.99
CA ALA A 72 -0.02 4.04 -18.99
C ALA A 72 0.11 4.85 -20.29
N ARG A 73 -0.10 4.19 -21.44
CA ARG A 73 -0.03 4.87 -22.75
C ARG A 73 -1.14 5.90 -22.96
N LEU A 74 -2.33 5.69 -22.41
CA LEU A 74 -3.45 6.65 -22.51
C LEU A 74 -3.14 7.95 -21.76
N HIS A 75 -2.42 7.87 -20.65
CA HIS A 75 -2.14 9.01 -19.79
C HIS A 75 -0.71 9.54 -19.87
N ASP A 76 0.13 8.96 -20.73
CA ASP A 76 1.57 9.28 -20.78
C ASP A 76 2.26 9.07 -19.41
N TRP A 77 1.82 8.03 -18.69
CA TRP A 77 2.42 7.61 -17.42
C TRP A 77 3.60 6.69 -17.62
N ASP A 78 4.37 6.52 -16.55
CA ASP A 78 5.42 5.50 -16.51
C ASP A 78 4.81 4.11 -16.77
N PRO A 79 5.39 3.27 -17.62
CA PRO A 79 4.89 1.90 -17.85
C PRO A 79 4.78 1.06 -16.57
N ASP A 80 5.63 1.34 -15.59
CA ASP A 80 5.69 0.66 -14.30
C ASP A 80 4.84 1.34 -13.21
N TRP A 81 3.89 2.23 -13.60
CA TRP A 81 2.98 2.90 -12.65
C TRP A 81 2.24 1.92 -11.74
N LEU A 82 1.96 0.72 -12.22
CA LEU A 82 1.53 -0.43 -11.44
C LEU A 82 2.55 -1.54 -11.63
N ASN A 83 3.17 -1.99 -10.55
CA ASN A 83 4.26 -2.95 -10.57
C ASN A 83 4.09 -4.06 -9.53
N PHE A 84 4.84 -5.14 -9.67
CA PHE A 84 4.85 -6.29 -8.76
C PHE A 84 6.18 -6.42 -8.00
N GLU A 85 6.88 -5.31 -7.80
CA GLU A 85 8.22 -5.29 -7.19
C GLU A 85 8.21 -5.65 -5.70
N VAL A 86 7.09 -5.44 -5.01
CA VAL A 86 6.96 -5.73 -3.58
C VAL A 86 7.20 -7.22 -3.25
N THR A 87 6.94 -8.12 -4.19
CA THR A 87 7.21 -9.55 -4.04
C THR A 87 8.70 -9.88 -4.00
N LYS A 88 9.53 -9.02 -4.60
CA LYS A 88 10.99 -9.20 -4.67
C LYS A 88 11.72 -8.61 -3.46
N ALA A 89 11.06 -7.71 -2.74
CA ALA A 89 11.70 -6.85 -1.74
C ALA A 89 11.70 -7.42 -0.31
N ASP A 90 11.24 -8.65 -0.08
CA ASP A 90 11.06 -9.25 1.26
C ASP A 90 10.35 -8.29 2.25
N ALA A 91 9.50 -7.44 1.72
CA ALA A 91 8.81 -6.41 2.49
C ALA A 91 7.50 -6.89 3.11
N LEU A 92 6.90 -7.95 2.52
CA LEU A 92 5.67 -8.53 3.03
C LEU A 92 5.93 -9.41 4.25
N PRO A 93 5.15 -9.28 5.32
CA PRO A 93 5.20 -10.23 6.42
C PRO A 93 4.66 -11.58 5.97
N THR A 94 5.49 -12.61 6.02
CA THR A 94 5.15 -13.98 5.56
C THR A 94 5.20 -15.02 6.66
N LEU A 95 5.86 -14.74 7.77
CA LEU A 95 6.12 -15.70 8.85
C LEU A 95 5.36 -15.39 10.14
N GLY A 96 4.86 -14.17 10.31
CA GLY A 96 4.17 -13.73 11.51
C GLY A 96 2.66 -13.58 11.32
N ARG A 97 2.12 -12.52 11.89
CA ARG A 97 0.71 -12.17 11.77
C ARG A 97 0.31 -12.01 10.30
N GLU A 98 -0.77 -12.69 9.92
CA GLU A 98 -1.29 -12.62 8.55
C GLU A 98 -1.73 -11.21 8.17
N VAL A 99 -1.45 -10.83 6.92
CA VAL A 99 -1.94 -9.60 6.34
C VAL A 99 -3.44 -9.71 6.07
N VAL A 100 -4.22 -8.85 6.69
CA VAL A 100 -5.65 -8.72 6.37
C VAL A 100 -5.79 -7.85 5.12
N TRP A 101 -6.62 -8.29 4.18
CA TRP A 101 -6.88 -7.62 2.92
C TRP A 101 -8.32 -7.13 2.88
N GLU A 102 -8.51 -5.85 2.59
CA GLU A 102 -9.82 -5.22 2.47
C GLU A 102 -10.18 -5.06 1.01
N SER A 103 -11.30 -5.65 0.56
CA SER A 103 -11.77 -5.48 -0.82
C SER A 103 -12.31 -4.05 -1.02
N ILE A 104 -11.82 -3.40 -2.06
CA ILE A 104 -12.33 -2.11 -2.55
C ILE A 104 -13.07 -2.26 -3.87
N TYR A 105 -12.96 -3.42 -4.51
CA TYR A 105 -13.67 -3.83 -5.70
C TYR A 105 -13.72 -5.38 -5.78
N ASP A 106 -14.89 -5.93 -6.14
CA ASP A 106 -15.08 -7.38 -6.30
C ASP A 106 -16.29 -7.66 -7.21
N GLU A 107 -16.08 -7.59 -8.53
CA GLU A 107 -17.10 -7.85 -9.54
C GLU A 107 -16.50 -8.52 -10.77
N ASP A 108 -17.31 -9.33 -11.46
CA ASP A 108 -16.98 -9.98 -12.74
C ASP A 108 -15.66 -10.77 -12.74
N GLY A 109 -15.29 -11.35 -11.59
CA GLY A 109 -14.04 -12.10 -11.43
C GLY A 109 -12.80 -11.22 -11.35
N ILE A 110 -12.96 -9.91 -11.18
CA ILE A 110 -11.88 -8.97 -10.90
C ILE A 110 -11.99 -8.51 -9.45
N VAL A 111 -10.93 -8.70 -8.68
CA VAL A 111 -10.87 -8.32 -7.27
C VAL A 111 -9.71 -7.36 -7.05
N VAL A 112 -9.99 -6.21 -6.42
CA VAL A 112 -8.95 -5.27 -5.98
C VAL A 112 -9.04 -5.12 -4.46
N GLN A 113 -7.93 -5.40 -3.78
CA GLN A 113 -7.82 -5.34 -2.33
C GLN A 113 -6.68 -4.41 -1.91
N VAL A 114 -6.81 -3.83 -0.73
CA VAL A 114 -5.75 -3.07 -0.07
C VAL A 114 -5.33 -3.75 1.23
N ALA A 115 -4.07 -3.67 1.57
CA ALA A 115 -3.57 -4.18 2.84
C ALA A 115 -4.13 -3.38 4.02
N SER A 116 -4.36 -4.06 5.14
CA SER A 116 -4.78 -3.41 6.38
C SER A 116 -3.75 -2.37 6.86
N LYS A 117 -4.22 -1.38 7.63
CA LYS A 117 -3.35 -0.34 8.22
C LYS A 117 -2.24 -0.94 9.08
N GLU A 118 -2.54 -2.05 9.76
CA GLU A 118 -1.58 -2.77 10.58
C GLU A 118 -0.43 -3.33 9.72
N ALA A 119 -0.75 -4.02 8.64
CA ALA A 119 0.27 -4.54 7.73
C ALA A 119 1.07 -3.42 7.07
N LEU A 120 0.40 -2.32 6.66
CA LEU A 120 1.08 -1.16 6.08
C LEU A 120 2.02 -0.48 7.08
N LEU A 121 1.64 -0.37 8.37
CA LEU A 121 2.53 0.14 9.41
C LEU A 121 3.78 -0.75 9.56
N ALA A 122 3.60 -2.06 9.69
CA ALA A 122 4.71 -2.99 9.81
C ALA A 122 5.67 -2.89 8.61
N MET A 123 5.13 -2.85 7.39
CA MET A 123 5.93 -2.67 6.16
C MET A 123 6.66 -1.33 6.12
N LYS A 124 6.05 -0.24 6.59
CA LYS A 124 6.67 1.09 6.66
C LYS A 124 7.79 1.16 7.70
N LEU A 125 7.60 0.51 8.85
CA LEU A 125 8.63 0.37 9.87
C LEU A 125 9.83 -0.45 9.36
N ARG A 126 9.58 -1.50 8.58
CA ARG A 126 10.64 -2.30 7.93
C ARG A 126 11.41 -1.49 6.89
N ALA A 127 10.71 -0.77 6.03
CA ALA A 127 11.33 0.08 4.98
C ALA A 127 12.07 1.28 5.57
N ASN A 128 11.51 1.94 6.56
CA ASN A 128 12.00 3.09 7.33
C ASN A 128 12.82 4.13 6.53
N ARG A 129 12.34 4.50 5.31
CA ARG A 129 13.05 5.41 4.41
C ARG A 129 13.01 6.85 4.92
N PRO A 130 14.18 7.50 5.12
CA PRO A 130 14.24 8.85 5.68
C PRO A 130 13.48 9.87 4.82
N GLY A 131 12.72 10.77 5.46
CA GLY A 131 11.96 11.84 4.80
C GLY A 131 10.76 11.37 3.98
N ARG A 132 10.73 10.09 3.58
CA ARG A 132 9.66 9.53 2.76
C ARG A 132 8.59 8.82 3.60
N ASP A 133 8.99 8.04 4.61
CA ASP A 133 8.06 7.21 5.37
C ASP A 133 7.66 7.81 6.73
N THR A 134 8.36 8.84 7.23
CA THR A 134 8.12 9.42 8.57
C THR A 134 6.67 9.89 8.77
N ARG A 135 6.11 10.61 7.78
CA ARG A 135 4.72 11.07 7.83
C ARG A 135 3.74 9.90 7.82
N ASP A 136 3.97 8.92 6.95
CA ASP A 136 3.13 7.73 6.84
C ASP A 136 3.14 6.93 8.16
N ILE A 137 4.34 6.74 8.75
CA ILE A 137 4.51 6.04 10.04
C ILE A 137 3.74 6.79 11.14
N ARG A 138 3.86 8.11 11.25
CA ARG A 138 3.12 8.92 12.24
C ARG A 138 1.62 8.69 12.16
N LEU A 139 1.05 8.81 10.95
CA LEU A 139 -0.40 8.69 10.74
C LEU A 139 -0.88 7.25 11.00
N LEU A 140 -0.08 6.26 10.61
CA LEU A 140 -0.38 4.86 10.87
C LEU A 140 -0.27 4.49 12.36
N LEU A 141 0.69 5.04 13.10
CA LEU A 141 0.75 4.88 14.56
C LEU A 141 -0.54 5.41 15.22
N GLY A 142 -1.02 6.57 14.79
CA GLY A 142 -2.30 7.13 15.25
C GLY A 142 -3.48 6.21 14.93
N LEU A 143 -3.59 5.72 13.68
CA LEU A 143 -4.64 4.79 13.27
C LEU A 143 -4.60 3.45 14.04
N CYS A 144 -3.40 2.95 14.34
CA CYS A 144 -3.20 1.70 15.09
C CYS A 144 -3.22 1.92 16.61
N ARG A 145 -3.33 3.17 17.08
CA ARG A 145 -3.34 3.56 18.49
C ARG A 145 -2.11 3.08 19.25
N ILE A 146 -0.94 3.24 18.62
CA ILE A 146 0.35 2.93 19.20
C ILE A 146 0.99 4.23 19.68
N ASP A 147 1.19 4.33 20.99
CA ASP A 147 1.59 5.54 21.71
C ASP A 147 2.88 5.37 22.53
N THR A 148 3.50 4.18 22.49
CA THR A 148 4.80 3.89 23.13
C THR A 148 5.71 3.10 22.19
N LEU A 149 7.03 3.27 22.37
CA LEU A 149 8.01 2.50 21.60
C LEU A 149 7.87 1.00 21.87
N GLU A 150 7.71 0.58 23.13
CA GLU A 150 7.52 -0.82 23.51
C GLU A 150 6.35 -1.46 22.75
N ARG A 151 5.20 -0.82 22.72
CA ARG A 151 4.03 -1.31 21.93
C ARG A 151 4.31 -1.35 20.43
N CYS A 152 5.15 -0.46 19.92
CA CYS A 152 5.55 -0.47 18.52
C CYS A 152 6.48 -1.64 18.20
N GLU A 153 7.40 -1.96 19.11
CA GLU A 153 8.30 -3.12 19.01
C GLU A 153 7.53 -4.43 19.07
N ASP A 154 6.64 -4.59 20.05
CA ASP A 154 5.78 -5.77 20.19
C ASP A 154 4.91 -5.96 18.94
N PHE A 155 4.31 -4.87 18.45
CA PHE A 155 3.50 -4.88 17.23
C PHE A 155 4.32 -5.30 16.00
N TYR A 156 5.55 -4.80 15.85
CA TYR A 156 6.42 -5.15 14.74
C TYR A 156 6.83 -6.63 14.79
N GLU A 157 7.14 -7.15 15.98
CA GLU A 157 7.48 -8.56 16.24
C GLU A 157 6.33 -9.51 15.84
N GLU A 158 5.06 -9.09 16.02
CA GLU A 158 3.91 -9.89 15.54
C GLU A 158 3.98 -10.16 14.03
N PHE A 159 4.40 -9.18 13.23
CA PHE A 159 4.49 -9.31 11.77
C PHE A 159 5.80 -9.92 11.28
N TYR A 160 6.90 -9.63 11.97
CA TYR A 160 8.25 -10.07 11.61
C TYR A 160 8.94 -10.76 12.80
N PRO A 161 8.50 -11.98 13.16
CA PRO A 161 9.04 -12.70 14.32
C PRO A 161 10.54 -12.90 14.23
N GLY A 162 11.25 -12.54 15.30
CA GLY A 162 12.70 -12.63 15.39
C GLY A 162 13.47 -11.46 14.76
N ASP A 163 12.77 -10.53 14.12
CA ASP A 163 13.35 -9.30 13.55
C ASP A 163 13.01 -8.10 14.47
N GLY A 164 13.98 -7.57 15.19
CA GLY A 164 13.78 -6.32 15.93
C GLY A 164 13.64 -5.10 15.01
N LEU A 165 13.06 -4.02 15.53
CA LEU A 165 13.04 -2.74 14.81
C LEU A 165 14.47 -2.28 14.49
N ALA A 166 14.72 -1.89 13.25
CA ALA A 166 15.99 -1.30 12.88
C ALA A 166 16.24 -0.01 13.66
N PRO A 167 17.49 0.32 14.04
CA PRO A 167 17.80 1.52 14.83
C PRO A 167 17.22 2.82 14.25
N ARG A 168 17.15 2.91 12.92
CA ARG A 168 16.54 4.05 12.25
C ARG A 168 15.02 4.12 12.45
N ALA A 169 14.33 2.99 12.42
CA ALA A 169 12.89 2.93 12.69
C ALA A 169 12.61 3.32 14.14
N VAL A 170 13.41 2.85 15.10
CA VAL A 170 13.36 3.27 16.50
C VAL A 170 13.49 4.79 16.61
N SER A 171 14.53 5.38 16.01
CA SER A 171 14.72 6.84 16.06
C SER A 171 13.55 7.64 15.44
N ILE A 172 12.94 7.13 14.38
CA ILE A 172 11.76 7.77 13.76
C ILE A 172 10.57 7.70 14.74
N VAL A 173 10.31 6.54 15.33
CA VAL A 173 9.19 6.34 16.26
C VAL A 173 9.39 7.19 17.52
N GLU A 174 10.58 7.19 18.13
CA GLU A 174 10.90 8.02 19.29
C GLU A 174 10.70 9.51 19.00
N ALA A 175 11.17 10.00 17.86
CA ALA A 175 10.97 11.39 17.47
C ALA A 175 9.49 11.75 17.31
N ILE A 176 8.69 10.85 16.73
CA ILE A 176 7.24 11.04 16.59
C ILE A 176 6.57 11.10 17.97
N LEU A 177 6.87 10.15 18.85
CA LEU A 177 6.25 10.03 20.17
C LEU A 177 6.69 11.14 21.14
N ALA A 178 7.88 11.72 20.96
CA ALA A 178 8.35 12.86 21.74
C ALA A 178 7.49 14.12 21.52
N GLU A 179 6.79 14.22 20.38
CA GLU A 179 5.85 15.32 20.10
C GLU A 179 4.46 15.08 20.72
N GLY A 180 4.22 13.91 21.31
CA GLY A 180 2.97 13.46 21.89
C GLY A 180 2.34 12.28 21.13
N PRO A 181 1.26 11.70 21.67
CA PRO A 181 0.54 10.61 20.99
C PRO A 181 0.06 11.07 19.61
N PRO A 182 0.35 10.32 18.54
CA PRO A 182 -0.08 10.71 17.20
C PRO A 182 -1.60 10.57 17.04
N ASP A 183 -2.22 11.60 16.46
CA ASP A 183 -3.63 11.59 16.15
C ASP A 183 -3.93 10.68 14.94
N ALA A 184 -5.09 10.03 14.97
CA ALA A 184 -5.60 9.30 13.83
C ALA A 184 -6.09 10.30 12.75
N PRO A 185 -5.63 10.18 11.49
CA PRO A 185 -6.12 11.03 10.41
C PRO A 185 -7.59 10.71 10.07
N GLU A 186 -8.26 11.68 9.46
CA GLU A 186 -9.56 11.44 8.86
C GLU A 186 -9.43 10.52 7.64
N PRO A 187 -10.30 9.50 7.50
CA PRO A 187 -10.29 8.64 6.32
C PRO A 187 -10.75 9.45 5.08
N PRO A 188 -10.21 9.15 3.90
CA PRO A 188 -10.70 9.73 2.67
C PRO A 188 -12.10 9.21 2.34
N GLU A 189 -12.80 9.86 1.42
CA GLU A 189 -14.08 9.35 0.90
C GLU A 189 -13.93 7.92 0.36
N PRO A 190 -14.95 7.06 0.51
CA PRO A 190 -14.92 5.71 -0.03
C PRO A 190 -14.61 5.70 -1.54
N VAL A 191 -13.76 4.77 -1.94
CA VAL A 191 -13.44 4.57 -3.36
C VAL A 191 -14.60 3.86 -4.05
N VAL A 192 -14.99 4.35 -5.22
CA VAL A 192 -15.92 3.69 -6.15
C VAL A 192 -15.12 3.38 -7.41
N LEU A 193 -14.92 2.09 -7.73
CA LEU A 193 -14.21 1.62 -8.93
C LEU A 193 -15.20 1.05 -9.96
#